data_862628866abad878f18049bcba0a3c0f
#
_entry.id   862628866abad878f18049bcba0a3c0f
#
_cell.length_a   1.000
_cell.length_b   1.000
_cell.length_c   1.000
_cell.angle_alpha   90.00
_cell.angle_beta   90.00
_cell.angle_gamma   90.00
#
_symmetry.space_group_name_H-M   'P 1'
#
loop_
_entity.id
_entity.type
_entity.pdbx_description
1 polymer ?
#
loop_
_entity_poly.entity_id
_entity_poly.type
_entity_poly.pdbx_seq_one_letter_code
_entity_poly.pdbx_strand_id
1 'polypeptide(L)'
;DRSPSRGLGDVYKRQIHSVASFFVSRVDTEIDKRLDAIGTDAAKELKGKAGVANAQLAYDAFKENLLNNPDWNKLAEKGARVQRPLWASTSVKNPEYPDTLYVTELAGPRTVNTMPENTLDATIDHGEIRGDTLSGTAEDARAIFAGLDEAGVNLADVWVVLEEEGVQKFVASWNELLGTLSEQLEAK
;
A
#
# COMPACT_ATOMS: atom_id res chain seq x y z
N ASP A 1 -12.16 -1.05 38.69
CA ASP A 1 -11.04 -0.42 38.01
C ASP A 1 -11.57 0.64 37.05
N ARG A 2 -11.67 1.87 37.58
CA ARG A 2 -12.12 3.03 36.79
C ARG A 2 -10.91 3.87 36.39
N SER A 3 -10.10 3.33 35.49
CA SER A 3 -9.04 4.11 34.91
C SER A 3 -9.62 5.35 34.20
N PRO A 4 -9.19 6.57 34.54
CA PRO A 4 -9.61 7.80 33.85
C PRO A 4 -9.44 7.75 32.32
N SER A 5 -8.56 6.90 31.84
CA SER A 5 -8.32 6.68 30.40
C SER A 5 -9.50 6.01 29.69
N ARG A 6 -10.42 5.31 30.39
CA ARG A 6 -11.59 4.71 29.72
C ARG A 6 -12.60 5.75 29.25
N GLY A 7 -12.86 6.80 30.02
CA GLY A 7 -13.75 7.88 29.60
C GLY A 7 -13.18 8.71 28.46
N LEU A 8 -11.90 9.02 28.51
CA LEU A 8 -11.19 9.69 27.43
C LEU A 8 -11.14 8.81 26.17
N GLY A 9 -10.92 7.48 26.31
CA GLY A 9 -10.93 6.54 25.21
C GLY A 9 -12.24 6.56 24.41
N ASP A 10 -13.38 6.67 25.06
CA ASP A 10 -14.68 6.70 24.38
C ASP A 10 -14.96 8.03 23.65
N VAL A 11 -14.48 9.15 24.20
CA VAL A 11 -14.54 10.47 23.53
C VAL A 11 -13.57 10.53 22.37
N TYR A 12 -12.34 10.06 22.52
CA TYR A 12 -11.32 10.07 21.48
C TYR A 12 -11.56 9.06 20.36
N LYS A 13 -12.18 7.91 20.65
CA LYS A 13 -12.54 6.91 19.63
C LYS A 13 -13.42 7.47 18.52
N ARG A 14 -14.25 8.46 18.82
CA ARG A 14 -15.08 9.16 17.83
C ARG A 14 -14.30 10.16 16.98
N GLN A 15 -13.13 10.62 17.43
CA GLN A 15 -12.31 11.63 16.79
C GLN A 15 -11.08 11.05 16.07
N ILE A 16 -10.65 9.85 16.46
CA ILE A 16 -9.47 9.21 15.89
C ILE A 16 -9.80 8.65 14.51
N HIS A 17 -9.00 9.08 13.54
CA HIS A 17 -8.97 8.47 12.22
C HIS A 17 -7.93 7.36 12.19
N SER A 18 -8.31 6.20 11.68
CA SER A 18 -7.42 5.06 11.51
C SER A 18 -7.15 4.80 10.04
N VAL A 19 -5.94 4.38 9.73
CA VAL A 19 -5.50 3.96 8.40
C VAL A 19 -4.76 2.63 8.48
N ALA A 20 -4.83 1.84 7.42
CA ALA A 20 -4.08 0.60 7.24
C ALA A 20 -3.08 0.79 6.11
N SER A 21 -1.80 0.81 6.43
CA SER A 21 -0.72 0.99 5.44
C SER A 21 -0.58 -0.24 4.55
N PHE A 22 -0.55 -0.01 3.25
CA PHE A 22 -0.39 -1.02 2.21
C PHE A 22 0.75 -0.60 1.29
N PHE A 23 1.82 -1.39 1.25
CA PHE A 23 3.04 -1.06 0.50
C PHE A 23 2.90 -1.48 -0.96
N VAL A 24 3.06 -0.55 -1.90
CA VAL A 24 2.74 -0.75 -3.31
C VAL A 24 3.99 -1.09 -4.14
N SER A 25 4.96 -0.20 -4.25
CA SER A 25 6.09 -0.36 -5.19
C SER A 25 6.97 -1.58 -4.92
N ARG A 26 6.99 -2.08 -3.69
CA ARG A 26 7.78 -3.29 -3.35
C ARG A 26 7.28 -4.53 -4.07
N VAL A 27 5.97 -4.60 -4.32
CA VAL A 27 5.35 -5.73 -5.04
C VAL A 27 5.84 -5.76 -6.48
N ASP A 28 5.80 -4.61 -7.18
CA ASP A 28 6.32 -4.52 -8.54
C ASP A 28 7.83 -4.84 -8.58
N THR A 29 8.61 -4.29 -7.65
CA THR A 29 10.06 -4.53 -7.63
C THR A 29 10.40 -6.02 -7.53
N GLU A 30 9.73 -6.78 -6.66
CA GLU A 30 10.01 -8.21 -6.50
C GLU A 30 9.44 -9.04 -7.66
N ILE A 31 8.24 -8.72 -8.12
CA ILE A 31 7.60 -9.46 -9.21
C ILE A 31 8.32 -9.19 -10.54
N ASP A 32 8.68 -7.95 -10.85
CA ASP A 32 9.41 -7.60 -12.08
C ASP A 32 10.75 -8.30 -12.16
N LYS A 33 11.47 -8.40 -11.05
CA LYS A 33 12.72 -9.19 -10.95
C LYS A 33 12.51 -10.66 -11.35
N ARG A 34 11.39 -11.26 -10.93
CA ARG A 34 11.05 -12.65 -11.29
C ARG A 34 10.63 -12.77 -12.75
N LEU A 35 9.85 -11.82 -13.25
CA LEU A 35 9.45 -11.76 -14.65
C LEU A 35 10.65 -11.59 -15.58
N ASP A 36 11.65 -10.79 -15.18
CA ASP A 36 12.90 -10.63 -15.92
C ASP A 36 13.70 -11.95 -15.95
N ALA A 37 13.71 -12.71 -14.86
CA ALA A 37 14.36 -14.02 -14.82
C ALA A 37 13.65 -15.06 -15.69
N ILE A 38 12.33 -15.00 -15.82
CA ILE A 38 11.53 -15.85 -16.72
C ILE A 38 11.81 -15.48 -18.18
N GLY A 39 11.84 -14.19 -18.52
CA GLY A 39 12.32 -13.65 -19.79
C GLY A 39 11.42 -13.85 -21.00
N THR A 40 10.24 -14.48 -20.87
CA THR A 40 9.29 -14.67 -21.98
C THR A 40 8.59 -13.35 -22.33
N ASP A 41 8.08 -13.22 -23.55
CA ASP A 41 7.36 -12.01 -23.95
C ASP A 41 6.08 -11.80 -23.13
N ALA A 42 5.36 -12.88 -22.79
CA ALA A 42 4.21 -12.82 -21.91
C ALA A 42 4.57 -12.30 -20.49
N ALA A 43 5.74 -12.72 -19.95
CA ALA A 43 6.22 -12.21 -18.68
C ALA A 43 6.55 -10.71 -18.74
N LYS A 44 7.17 -10.24 -19.84
CA LYS A 44 7.49 -8.82 -20.02
C LYS A 44 6.25 -7.94 -20.08
N GLU A 45 5.15 -8.42 -20.66
CA GLU A 45 3.89 -7.69 -20.74
C GLU A 45 3.21 -7.49 -19.38
N LEU A 46 3.58 -8.29 -18.37
CA LEU A 46 3.02 -8.20 -17.00
C LEU A 46 3.81 -7.26 -16.08
N LYS A 47 4.99 -6.79 -16.50
CA LYS A 47 5.83 -5.90 -15.70
C LYS A 47 5.14 -4.59 -15.37
N GLY A 48 5.33 -4.11 -14.14
CA GLY A 48 4.78 -2.86 -13.63
C GLY A 48 3.28 -2.86 -13.38
N LYS A 49 2.63 -4.02 -13.40
CA LYS A 49 1.18 -4.13 -13.20
C LYS A 49 0.80 -4.71 -11.84
N ALA A 50 1.68 -5.46 -11.23
CA ALA A 50 1.38 -6.23 -10.02
C ALA A 50 1.12 -5.34 -8.80
N GLY A 51 1.86 -4.26 -8.62
CA GLY A 51 1.71 -3.34 -7.49
C GLY A 51 0.36 -2.65 -7.48
N VAL A 52 -0.05 -2.12 -8.63
CA VAL A 52 -1.38 -1.51 -8.81
C VAL A 52 -2.48 -2.55 -8.64
N ALA A 53 -2.39 -3.69 -9.29
CA ALA A 53 -3.37 -4.76 -9.20
C ALA A 53 -3.53 -5.27 -7.75
N ASN A 54 -2.43 -5.42 -7.00
CA ASN A 54 -2.49 -5.83 -5.60
C ASN A 54 -3.22 -4.79 -4.73
N ALA A 55 -2.97 -3.49 -4.94
CA ALA A 55 -3.67 -2.44 -4.24
C ALA A 55 -5.18 -2.38 -4.61
N GLN A 56 -5.53 -2.64 -5.87
CA GLN A 56 -6.92 -2.74 -6.33
C GLN A 56 -7.65 -3.90 -5.66
N LEU A 57 -7.00 -5.06 -5.52
CA LEU A 57 -7.56 -6.20 -4.78
C LEU A 57 -7.72 -5.91 -3.28
N ALA A 58 -6.75 -5.20 -2.68
CA ALA A 58 -6.87 -4.77 -1.29
C ALA A 58 -8.04 -3.78 -1.08
N TYR A 59 -8.28 -2.90 -2.06
CA TYR A 59 -9.41 -1.97 -2.02
C TYR A 59 -10.76 -2.72 -2.18
N ASP A 60 -10.82 -3.71 -3.04
CA ASP A 60 -12.00 -4.57 -3.19
C ASP A 60 -12.30 -5.32 -1.88
N ALA A 61 -11.28 -5.93 -1.27
CA ALA A 61 -11.40 -6.58 0.02
C ALA A 61 -11.84 -5.61 1.15
N PHE A 62 -11.37 -4.37 1.14
CA PHE A 62 -11.82 -3.33 2.05
C PHE A 62 -13.32 -3.05 1.89
N LYS A 63 -13.81 -2.94 0.67
CA LYS A 63 -15.23 -2.74 0.39
C LYS A 63 -16.07 -3.92 0.87
N GLU A 64 -15.68 -5.12 0.46
CA GLU A 64 -16.46 -6.33 0.74
C GLU A 64 -16.45 -6.71 2.24
N ASN A 65 -15.28 -6.72 2.86
CA ASN A 65 -15.16 -7.20 4.23
C ASN A 65 -15.48 -6.15 5.30
N LEU A 66 -15.40 -4.86 4.95
CA LEU A 66 -15.68 -3.79 5.91
C LEU A 66 -16.91 -2.97 5.52
N LEU A 67 -16.91 -2.28 4.38
CA LEU A 67 -17.98 -1.34 4.06
C LEU A 67 -19.34 -2.02 3.84
N ASN A 68 -19.33 -3.20 3.23
CA ASN A 68 -20.53 -3.99 2.95
C ASN A 68 -20.90 -4.91 4.12
N ASN A 69 -20.12 -4.91 5.22
CA ASN A 69 -20.39 -5.76 6.37
C ASN A 69 -21.52 -5.19 7.25
N PRO A 70 -22.57 -5.96 7.55
CA PRO A 70 -23.68 -5.50 8.41
C PRO A 70 -23.25 -5.09 9.81
N ASP A 71 -22.21 -5.69 10.37
CA ASP A 71 -21.69 -5.33 11.70
C ASP A 71 -20.99 -3.97 11.68
N TRP A 72 -20.35 -3.61 10.55
CA TRP A 72 -19.83 -2.28 10.36
C TRP A 72 -20.93 -1.22 10.41
N ASN A 73 -22.06 -1.45 9.76
CA ASN A 73 -23.18 -0.50 9.76
C ASN A 73 -23.67 -0.21 11.20
N LYS A 74 -23.80 -1.24 12.04
CA LYS A 74 -24.15 -1.10 13.46
C LYS A 74 -23.12 -0.26 14.26
N LEU A 75 -21.84 -0.37 13.91
CA LEU A 75 -20.78 0.41 14.54
C LEU A 75 -20.78 1.85 14.02
N ALA A 76 -21.00 2.06 12.74
CA ALA A 76 -21.08 3.38 12.11
C ALA A 76 -22.26 4.20 12.69
N GLU A 77 -23.42 3.59 12.92
CA GLU A 77 -24.57 4.22 13.60
C GLU A 77 -24.22 4.69 15.02
N LYS A 78 -23.28 4.03 15.69
CA LYS A 78 -22.75 4.44 17.00
C LYS A 78 -21.61 5.46 16.90
N GLY A 79 -21.31 5.97 15.71
CA GLY A 79 -20.29 6.99 15.47
C GLY A 79 -18.89 6.44 15.25
N ALA A 80 -18.72 5.15 14.96
CA ALA A 80 -17.43 4.59 14.56
C ALA A 80 -16.99 5.16 13.21
N ARG A 81 -15.68 5.36 13.04
CA ARG A 81 -15.06 5.81 11.80
C ARG A 81 -14.34 4.66 11.12
N VAL A 82 -14.48 4.58 9.80
CA VAL A 82 -13.84 3.53 9.01
C VAL A 82 -12.32 3.67 9.06
N GLN A 83 -11.61 2.54 9.20
CA GLN A 83 -10.19 2.47 8.90
C GLN A 83 -10.01 2.50 7.37
N ARG A 84 -9.25 3.46 6.86
CA ARG A 84 -9.06 3.65 5.42
C ARG A 84 -7.79 2.98 4.93
N PRO A 85 -7.78 2.38 3.74
CA PRO A 85 -6.56 1.98 3.07
C PRO A 85 -5.62 3.18 2.89
N LEU A 86 -4.34 2.99 3.19
CA LEU A 86 -3.30 3.99 2.99
C LEU A 86 -2.23 3.39 2.09
N TRP A 87 -2.07 3.97 0.91
CA TRP A 87 -1.03 3.58 -0.03
C TRP A 87 0.29 4.15 0.42
N ALA A 88 1.22 3.26 0.75
CA ALA A 88 2.58 3.56 1.16
C ALA A 88 3.59 3.03 0.14
N SER A 89 4.81 3.56 0.16
CA SER A 89 5.83 3.19 -0.83
C SER A 89 5.35 3.45 -2.27
N THR A 90 4.87 4.67 -2.52
CA THR A 90 4.26 5.07 -3.79
C THR A 90 5.25 5.77 -4.73
N SER A 91 6.52 5.85 -4.37
CA SER A 91 7.59 6.26 -5.28
C SER A 91 7.92 5.14 -6.26
N VAL A 92 7.86 5.44 -7.52
CA VAL A 92 8.24 4.54 -8.62
C VAL A 92 9.75 4.29 -8.57
N LYS A 93 10.18 3.04 -8.73
CA LYS A 93 11.60 2.65 -8.66
C LYS A 93 12.19 2.36 -10.02
N ASN A 94 11.38 1.88 -10.96
CA ASN A 94 11.82 1.64 -12.33
C ASN A 94 11.61 2.92 -13.16
N PRO A 95 12.66 3.50 -13.77
CA PRO A 95 12.56 4.73 -14.56
C PRO A 95 11.76 4.55 -15.88
N GLU A 96 11.45 3.33 -16.27
CA GLU A 96 10.63 3.05 -17.44
C GLU A 96 9.13 3.28 -17.18
N TYR A 97 8.72 3.38 -15.89
CA TYR A 97 7.33 3.59 -15.53
C TYR A 97 7.06 5.08 -15.24
N PRO A 98 5.84 5.55 -15.47
CA PRO A 98 5.47 6.91 -15.08
C PRO A 98 5.74 7.15 -13.60
N ASP A 99 6.44 8.22 -13.27
CA ASP A 99 6.84 8.54 -11.90
C ASP A 99 5.66 8.85 -10.96
N THR A 100 4.47 9.13 -11.53
CA THR A 100 3.19 9.33 -10.84
C THR A 100 2.29 8.09 -10.81
N LEU A 101 2.74 6.93 -11.31
CA LEU A 101 1.95 5.71 -11.51
C LEU A 101 1.09 5.34 -10.29
N TYR A 102 1.70 5.23 -9.11
CA TYR A 102 0.98 4.80 -7.90
C TYR A 102 0.14 5.89 -7.23
N VAL A 103 0.14 7.09 -7.80
CA VAL A 103 -0.76 8.18 -7.41
C VAL A 103 -1.97 8.21 -8.33
N THR A 104 -1.74 8.22 -9.64
CA THR A 104 -2.79 8.35 -10.65
C THR A 104 -3.67 7.11 -10.78
N GLU A 105 -3.09 5.91 -10.61
CA GLU A 105 -3.82 4.64 -10.73
C GLU A 105 -4.46 4.16 -9.42
N LEU A 106 -4.19 4.83 -8.30
CA LEU A 106 -4.70 4.45 -6.98
C LEU A 106 -5.54 5.55 -6.31
N ALA A 107 -6.11 6.43 -7.09
CA ALA A 107 -7.04 7.44 -6.60
C ALA A 107 -8.44 6.83 -6.44
N GLY A 108 -9.01 6.92 -5.24
CA GLY A 108 -10.35 6.39 -4.99
C GLY A 108 -10.95 6.84 -3.67
N PRO A 109 -12.27 6.66 -3.50
CA PRO A 109 -12.97 7.07 -2.30
C PRO A 109 -12.43 6.39 -1.04
N ARG A 110 -12.30 7.18 0.03
CA ARG A 110 -11.89 6.69 1.35
C ARG A 110 -10.49 6.07 1.38
N THR A 111 -9.61 6.47 0.48
CA THR A 111 -8.19 6.11 0.51
C THR A 111 -7.33 7.28 0.97
N VAL A 112 -6.11 6.97 1.38
CA VAL A 112 -5.04 7.93 1.66
C VAL A 112 -3.83 7.50 0.85
N ASN A 113 -3.16 8.44 0.20
CA ASN A 113 -1.87 8.19 -0.44
C ASN A 113 -0.80 8.97 0.31
N THR A 114 0.29 8.31 0.66
CA THR A 114 1.49 8.94 1.19
C THR A 114 2.59 8.85 0.15
N MET A 115 3.24 9.96 -0.13
CA MET A 115 4.26 10.01 -1.16
C MET A 115 5.45 10.86 -0.71
N PRO A 116 6.67 10.55 -1.16
CA PRO A 116 7.83 11.40 -0.92
C PRO A 116 7.73 12.70 -1.74
N GLU A 117 8.52 13.70 -1.35
CA GLU A 117 8.49 15.05 -1.92
C GLU A 117 8.64 15.06 -3.45
N ASN A 118 9.60 14.30 -3.98
CA ASN A 118 9.80 14.18 -5.43
C ASN A 118 8.58 13.62 -6.19
N THR A 119 7.85 12.67 -5.60
CA THR A 119 6.60 12.13 -6.20
C THR A 119 5.46 13.14 -6.09
N LEU A 120 5.44 13.92 -5.01
CA LEU A 120 4.47 15.01 -4.84
C LEU A 120 4.70 16.09 -5.90
N ASP A 121 5.95 16.52 -6.08
CA ASP A 121 6.33 17.52 -7.08
C ASP A 121 5.97 17.06 -8.49
N ALA A 122 6.30 15.82 -8.86
CA ALA A 122 5.92 15.23 -10.14
C ALA A 122 4.39 15.20 -10.33
N THR A 123 3.66 14.86 -9.25
CA THR A 123 2.19 14.84 -9.30
C THR A 123 1.60 16.23 -9.51
N ILE A 124 2.19 17.27 -8.90
CA ILE A 124 1.75 18.66 -9.06
C ILE A 124 2.10 19.17 -10.46
N ASP A 125 3.26 18.81 -10.99
CA ASP A 125 3.76 19.29 -12.29
C ASP A 125 3.00 18.68 -13.47
N HIS A 126 2.83 17.36 -13.47
CA HIS A 126 2.25 16.64 -14.63
C HIS A 126 1.32 15.48 -14.28
N GLY A 127 0.93 15.29 -13.01
CA GLY A 127 0.03 14.21 -12.60
C GLY A 127 -1.40 14.43 -13.07
N GLU A 128 -1.95 13.48 -13.82
CA GLU A 128 -3.34 13.50 -14.28
C GLU A 128 -4.23 12.63 -13.40
N ILE A 129 -4.95 13.25 -12.47
CA ILE A 129 -5.93 12.55 -11.62
C ILE A 129 -7.25 12.42 -12.37
N ARG A 130 -7.57 11.23 -12.82
CA ARG A 130 -8.75 10.91 -13.64
C ARG A 130 -10.01 10.58 -12.83
N GLY A 131 -10.03 10.92 -11.55
CA GLY A 131 -11.10 10.58 -10.63
C GLY A 131 -10.89 9.23 -9.96
N ASP A 132 -11.96 8.42 -9.84
CA ASP A 132 -11.90 7.11 -9.21
C ASP A 132 -11.29 6.07 -10.16
N THR A 133 -10.07 5.62 -9.87
CA THR A 133 -9.33 4.59 -10.62
C THR A 133 -9.28 3.25 -9.90
N LEU A 134 -9.97 3.11 -8.76
CA LEU A 134 -9.98 1.90 -7.93
C LEU A 134 -11.30 1.12 -7.99
N SER A 135 -12.43 1.83 -8.11
CA SER A 135 -13.73 1.15 -8.09
C SER A 135 -13.97 0.38 -9.38
N GLY A 136 -14.34 -0.90 -9.25
CA GLY A 136 -14.69 -1.76 -10.39
C GLY A 136 -13.49 -2.44 -11.07
N THR A 137 -12.27 -2.30 -10.55
CA THR A 137 -11.04 -2.84 -11.16
C THR A 137 -10.66 -4.25 -10.68
N ALA A 138 -11.41 -4.83 -9.76
CA ALA A 138 -11.04 -6.09 -9.11
C ALA A 138 -10.94 -7.29 -10.08
N GLU A 139 -11.76 -7.32 -11.13
CA GLU A 139 -11.73 -8.40 -12.13
C GLU A 139 -10.45 -8.32 -12.96
N ASP A 140 -10.11 -7.13 -13.46
CA ASP A 140 -8.87 -6.90 -14.20
C ASP A 140 -7.64 -7.19 -13.34
N ALA A 141 -7.67 -6.80 -12.06
CA ALA A 141 -6.60 -7.10 -11.12
C ALA A 141 -6.42 -8.60 -10.88
N ARG A 142 -7.52 -9.37 -10.78
CA ARG A 142 -7.46 -10.84 -10.70
C ARG A 142 -6.90 -11.46 -11.97
N ALA A 143 -7.24 -10.93 -13.15
CA ALA A 143 -6.69 -11.39 -14.41
C ALA A 143 -5.16 -11.18 -14.49
N ILE A 144 -4.65 -10.05 -13.97
CA ILE A 144 -3.20 -9.82 -13.88
C ILE A 144 -2.54 -10.90 -13.00
N PHE A 145 -3.11 -11.20 -11.83
CA PHE A 145 -2.54 -12.23 -10.94
C PHE A 145 -2.64 -13.63 -11.52
N ALA A 146 -3.70 -13.95 -12.25
CA ALA A 146 -3.79 -15.21 -13.01
C ALA A 146 -2.69 -15.30 -14.08
N GLY A 147 -2.45 -14.22 -14.82
CA GLY A 147 -1.36 -14.16 -15.79
C GLY A 147 0.03 -14.30 -15.17
N LEU A 148 0.26 -13.76 -13.97
CA LEU A 148 1.51 -13.95 -13.23
C LEU A 148 1.74 -15.41 -12.84
N ASP A 149 0.69 -16.11 -12.38
CA ASP A 149 0.75 -17.54 -12.05
C ASP A 149 1.00 -18.38 -13.30
N GLU A 150 0.28 -18.11 -14.40
CA GLU A 150 0.49 -18.75 -15.70
C GLU A 150 1.90 -18.53 -16.26
N ALA A 151 2.47 -17.36 -16.05
CA ALA A 151 3.84 -17.04 -16.43
C ALA A 151 4.89 -17.78 -15.56
N GLY A 152 4.48 -18.39 -14.45
CA GLY A 152 5.33 -19.17 -13.56
C GLY A 152 5.90 -18.40 -12.37
N VAL A 153 5.31 -17.26 -12.00
CA VAL A 153 5.68 -16.52 -10.79
C VAL A 153 5.12 -17.23 -9.56
N ASN A 154 5.98 -17.68 -8.66
CA ASN A 154 5.56 -18.26 -7.39
C ASN A 154 5.10 -17.14 -6.44
N LEU A 155 3.82 -16.81 -6.46
CA LEU A 155 3.24 -15.76 -5.64
C LEU A 155 3.34 -16.03 -4.14
N ALA A 156 3.23 -17.30 -3.70
CA ALA A 156 3.36 -17.65 -2.29
C ALA A 156 4.74 -17.26 -1.75
N ASP A 157 5.78 -17.53 -2.52
CA ASP A 157 7.16 -17.17 -2.18
C ASP A 157 7.39 -15.65 -2.25
N VAL A 158 6.76 -14.96 -3.19
CA VAL A 158 6.80 -13.47 -3.24
C VAL A 158 6.37 -12.86 -1.91
N TRP A 159 5.26 -13.33 -1.35
CA TRP A 159 4.74 -12.76 -0.10
C TRP A 159 5.66 -13.04 1.09
N VAL A 160 6.25 -14.21 1.17
CA VAL A 160 7.24 -14.55 2.21
C VAL A 160 8.47 -13.64 2.11
N VAL A 161 9.03 -13.48 0.91
CA VAL A 161 10.19 -12.61 0.68
C VAL A 161 9.89 -11.16 1.05
N LEU A 162 8.73 -10.64 0.64
CA LEU A 162 8.34 -9.25 0.95
C LEU A 162 8.16 -9.01 2.44
N GLU A 163 7.64 -9.98 3.19
CA GLU A 163 7.50 -9.90 4.65
C GLU A 163 8.87 -9.91 5.33
N GLU A 164 9.70 -10.91 5.02
CA GLU A 164 11.03 -11.06 5.62
C GLU A 164 11.93 -9.85 5.34
N GLU A 165 12.03 -9.42 4.07
CA GLU A 165 12.79 -8.23 3.71
C GLU A 165 12.22 -6.96 4.36
N GLY A 166 10.90 -6.86 4.46
CA GLY A 166 10.24 -5.76 5.13
C GLY A 166 10.68 -5.62 6.57
N VAL A 167 10.61 -6.72 7.34
CA VAL A 167 11.07 -6.76 8.75
C VAL A 167 12.55 -6.39 8.86
N GLN A 168 13.39 -6.99 8.04
CA GLN A 168 14.84 -6.72 8.05
C GLN A 168 15.17 -5.26 7.79
N LYS A 169 14.51 -4.63 6.81
CA LYS A 169 14.69 -3.21 6.49
C LYS A 169 14.29 -2.28 7.65
N PHE A 170 13.19 -2.59 8.33
CA PHE A 170 12.77 -1.83 9.52
C PHE A 170 13.75 -1.98 10.68
N VAL A 171 14.26 -3.19 10.94
CA VAL A 171 15.27 -3.44 11.97
C VAL A 171 16.57 -2.69 11.65
N ALA A 172 17.03 -2.74 10.41
CA ALA A 172 18.23 -2.02 9.98
C ALA A 172 18.08 -0.49 10.17
N SER A 173 16.97 0.09 9.70
CA SER A 173 16.70 1.54 9.84
C SER A 173 16.58 1.95 11.31
N TRP A 174 16.00 1.11 12.17
CA TRP A 174 15.94 1.36 13.60
C TRP A 174 17.34 1.41 14.24
N ASN A 175 18.19 0.45 13.92
CA ASN A 175 19.53 0.40 14.44
C ASN A 175 20.40 1.58 13.95
N GLU A 176 20.25 1.99 12.70
CA GLU A 176 20.88 3.17 12.14
C GLU A 176 20.45 4.44 12.88
N LEU A 177 19.14 4.61 13.12
CA LEU A 177 18.62 5.74 13.89
C LEU A 177 19.22 5.79 15.30
N LEU A 178 19.27 4.65 16.00
CA LEU A 178 19.86 4.57 17.34
C LEU A 178 21.35 4.94 17.32
N GLY A 179 22.11 4.45 16.33
CA GLY A 179 23.51 4.79 16.13
C GLY A 179 23.71 6.30 15.95
N THR A 180 22.98 6.92 15.03
CA THR A 180 23.04 8.36 14.76
C THR A 180 22.70 9.19 16.00
N LEU A 181 21.68 8.79 16.78
CA LEU A 181 21.32 9.49 18.01
C LEU A 181 22.43 9.38 19.07
N SER A 182 23.04 8.19 19.23
CA SER A 182 24.16 8.01 20.18
C SER A 182 25.35 8.88 19.81
N GLU A 183 25.76 8.89 18.55
CA GLU A 183 26.86 9.74 18.05
C GLU A 183 26.59 11.23 18.30
N GLN A 184 25.37 11.70 18.06
CA GLN A 184 25.01 13.10 18.30
C GLN A 184 24.98 13.47 19.80
N LEU A 185 24.66 12.53 20.67
CA LEU A 185 24.68 12.75 22.12
C LEU A 185 26.10 12.75 22.67
N GLU A 186 27.00 11.94 22.12
CA GLU A 186 28.41 11.89 22.54
C GLU A 186 29.23 13.10 22.02
N ALA A 187 28.78 13.71 20.92
CA ALA A 187 29.44 14.89 20.33
C ALA A 187 29.19 16.21 21.08
N LYS A 188 28.42 16.19 22.16
CA LYS A 188 28.15 17.34 23.05
C LYS A 188 28.95 17.24 24.34
#